data_7ad38e28761c606de84bb1cf88f5f6a0
#
_entry.id   7ad38e28761c606de84bb1cf88f5f6a0
#
_cell.length_a   1.000
_cell.length_b   1.000
_cell.length_c   1.000
_cell.angle_alpha   90.00
_cell.angle_beta   90.00
_cell.angle_gamma   90.00
#
_symmetry.space_group_name_H-M   'P 1'
#
loop_
_entity.id
_entity.type
_entity.pdbx_description
1 polymer ?
#
loop_
_entity_poly.entity_id
_entity_poly.type
_entity_poly.pdbx_seq_one_letter_code
_entity_poly.pdbx_strand_id
1 'polypeptide(L)'
;LYTGLFITAHDAMHRTLMPCDPFWNDSLGQICVRLFALFSYAKLRKKHAEHHRAPATLHDPDYHDGTNASLVGWYTHFMLEYVTWGQILGMGVVFVSLWKLAGAPIENVILFWALPAILSTWQLFYFGTYLPHHEPAAGYNNLHRARSNAYPRWLS
;
A
#
# COMPACT_ATOMS: atom_id res chain seq x y z
N LEU A 1 -7.20 -9.92 -5.77
CA LEU A 1 -7.54 -8.78 -6.61
C LEU A 1 -6.95 -7.48 -6.06
N TYR A 2 -7.29 -7.05 -4.81
CA TYR A 2 -6.83 -5.76 -4.26
C TYR A 2 -5.30 -5.61 -4.21
N THR A 3 -4.59 -6.61 -3.69
CA THR A 3 -3.13 -6.62 -3.67
C THR A 3 -2.55 -6.47 -5.09
N GLY A 4 -3.13 -7.16 -6.08
CA GLY A 4 -2.71 -7.04 -7.47
C GLY A 4 -2.92 -5.62 -8.03
N LEU A 5 -4.04 -4.95 -7.71
CA LEU A 5 -4.25 -3.55 -8.10
C LEU A 5 -3.14 -2.65 -7.56
N PHE A 6 -2.78 -2.81 -6.29
CA PHE A 6 -1.71 -2.00 -5.69
C PHE A 6 -0.34 -2.31 -6.30
N ILE A 7 0.01 -3.59 -6.52
CA ILE A 7 1.27 -3.99 -7.15
C ILE A 7 1.36 -3.42 -8.57
N THR A 8 0.28 -3.51 -9.38
CA THR A 8 0.25 -2.90 -10.71
C THR A 8 0.49 -1.38 -10.66
N ALA A 9 -0.11 -0.69 -9.70
CA ALA A 9 0.13 0.74 -9.52
C ALA A 9 1.56 1.04 -9.04
N HIS A 10 2.14 0.20 -8.18
CA HIS A 10 3.53 0.28 -7.75
C HIS A 10 4.49 0.13 -8.93
N ASP A 11 4.27 -0.85 -9.82
CA ASP A 11 5.05 -1.03 -11.03
C ASP A 11 4.93 0.17 -11.98
N ALA A 12 3.74 0.79 -12.04
CA ALA A 12 3.57 2.03 -12.76
C ALA A 12 4.38 3.19 -12.14
N MET A 13 4.53 3.25 -10.80
CA MET A 13 5.38 4.26 -10.14
C MET A 13 6.85 4.12 -10.56
N HIS A 14 7.31 2.90 -10.79
CA HIS A 14 8.64 2.59 -11.30
C HIS A 14 8.78 2.72 -12.82
N ARG A 15 7.72 3.08 -13.55
CA ARG A 15 7.71 3.15 -15.03
C ARG A 15 7.97 1.80 -15.71
N THR A 16 7.71 0.69 -15.03
CA THR A 16 7.94 -0.67 -15.55
C THR A 16 6.71 -1.28 -16.21
N LEU A 17 5.51 -0.76 -15.91
CA LEU A 17 4.26 -1.29 -16.46
C LEU A 17 4.13 -1.03 -17.97
N MET A 18 4.37 0.22 -18.40
CA MET A 18 4.40 0.63 -19.82
C MET A 18 5.57 1.60 -20.05
N PRO A 19 6.81 1.07 -20.22
CA PRO A 19 8.01 1.92 -20.26
C PRO A 19 8.04 2.91 -21.43
N CYS A 20 7.45 2.53 -22.56
CA CYS A 20 7.46 3.35 -23.78
C CYS A 20 6.32 4.37 -23.85
N ASP A 21 5.33 4.29 -22.96
CA ASP A 21 4.17 5.20 -22.95
C ASP A 21 3.87 5.70 -21.54
N PRO A 22 4.45 6.86 -21.16
CA PRO A 22 4.24 7.44 -19.83
C PRO A 22 2.77 7.80 -19.52
N PHE A 23 1.99 8.17 -20.52
CA PHE A 23 0.59 8.54 -20.36
C PHE A 23 -0.25 7.32 -19.93
N TRP A 24 -0.16 6.22 -20.67
CA TRP A 24 -0.87 5.00 -20.33
C TRP A 24 -0.36 4.36 -19.05
N ASN A 25 0.97 4.42 -18.82
CA ASN A 25 1.56 3.95 -17.57
C ASN A 25 0.93 4.62 -16.34
N ASP A 26 0.89 5.95 -16.33
CA ASP A 26 0.35 6.72 -15.20
C ASP A 26 -1.18 6.62 -15.11
N SER A 27 -1.88 6.53 -16.25
CA SER A 27 -3.33 6.35 -16.31
C SER A 27 -3.76 5.02 -15.69
N LEU A 28 -3.09 3.93 -16.04
CA LEU A 28 -3.35 2.61 -15.46
C LEU A 28 -3.03 2.58 -13.97
N GLY A 29 -1.90 3.17 -13.55
CA GLY A 29 -1.57 3.32 -12.13
C GLY A 29 -2.66 4.08 -11.37
N GLN A 30 -3.16 5.19 -11.92
CA GLN A 30 -4.25 5.97 -11.32
C GLN A 30 -5.54 5.18 -11.22
N ILE A 31 -5.93 4.43 -12.26
CA ILE A 31 -7.13 3.56 -12.22
C ILE A 31 -6.99 2.51 -11.12
N CYS A 32 -5.85 1.83 -11.06
CA CYS A 32 -5.59 0.80 -10.07
C CYS A 32 -5.71 1.32 -8.62
N VAL A 33 -5.09 2.44 -8.29
CA VAL A 33 -5.17 2.99 -6.92
C VAL A 33 -6.54 3.57 -6.58
N ARG A 34 -7.29 4.06 -7.58
CA ARG A 34 -8.68 4.48 -7.39
C ARG A 34 -9.60 3.30 -7.08
N LEU A 35 -9.45 2.20 -7.83
CA LEU A 35 -10.20 0.96 -7.58
C LEU A 35 -9.78 0.28 -6.27
N PHE A 36 -8.53 0.43 -5.85
CA PHE A 36 -8.04 -0.11 -4.59
C PHE A 36 -8.74 0.52 -3.38
N ALA A 37 -8.63 1.83 -3.19
CA ALA A 37 -9.24 2.56 -2.08
C ALA A 37 -9.25 4.09 -2.32
N LEU A 38 -9.59 4.53 -3.50
CA LEU A 38 -9.70 5.95 -3.89
C LEU A 38 -8.41 6.77 -3.69
N PHE A 39 -7.24 6.13 -3.69
CA PHE A 39 -5.97 6.82 -3.55
C PHE A 39 -5.66 7.75 -4.74
N SER A 40 -4.83 8.76 -4.48
CA SER A 40 -4.22 9.59 -5.50
C SER A 40 -2.88 9.00 -5.94
N TYR A 41 -2.77 8.58 -7.19
CA TYR A 41 -1.55 8.04 -7.75
C TYR A 41 -0.36 9.02 -7.63
N ALA A 42 -0.58 10.30 -7.90
CA ALA A 42 0.46 11.32 -7.79
C ALA A 42 1.01 11.45 -6.36
N LYS A 43 0.12 11.40 -5.33
CA LYS A 43 0.54 11.44 -3.93
C LYS A 43 1.31 10.18 -3.53
N LEU A 44 0.80 8.99 -3.91
CA LEU A 44 1.48 7.72 -3.63
C LEU A 44 2.85 7.67 -4.29
N ARG A 45 2.94 8.04 -5.58
CA ARG A 45 4.20 8.07 -6.32
C ARG A 45 5.24 9.00 -5.67
N LYS A 46 4.80 10.17 -5.16
CA LYS A 46 5.69 11.08 -4.44
C LYS A 46 6.23 10.42 -3.16
N LYS A 47 5.36 9.87 -2.32
CA LYS A 47 5.77 9.18 -1.08
C LYS A 47 6.65 7.97 -1.37
N HIS A 48 6.32 7.19 -2.39
CA HIS A 48 7.14 6.07 -2.82
C HIS A 48 8.56 6.50 -3.28
N ALA A 49 8.66 7.63 -3.97
CA ALA A 49 9.96 8.21 -4.31
C ALA A 49 10.73 8.74 -3.07
N GLU A 50 10.04 9.25 -2.06
CA GLU A 50 10.63 9.64 -0.77
C GLU A 50 11.14 8.40 -0.02
N HIS A 51 10.37 7.31 0.02
CA HIS A 51 10.80 6.02 0.56
C HIS A 51 12.09 5.52 -0.09
N HIS A 52 12.15 5.46 -1.42
CA HIS A 52 13.36 5.03 -2.13
C HIS A 52 14.59 5.92 -1.91
N ARG A 53 14.39 7.20 -1.61
CA ARG A 53 15.50 8.14 -1.34
C ARG A 53 16.13 7.95 0.04
N ALA A 54 15.33 7.58 1.04
CA ALA A 54 15.79 7.48 2.42
C ALA A 54 15.16 6.28 3.17
N PRO A 55 15.30 5.05 2.64
CA PRO A 55 14.60 3.89 3.18
C PRO A 55 15.00 3.60 4.64
N ALA A 56 14.04 3.21 5.44
CA ALA A 56 14.17 2.88 6.87
C ALA A 56 14.88 4.00 7.67
N THR A 57 14.46 5.24 7.45
CA THR A 57 14.85 6.42 8.25
C THR A 57 13.60 7.16 8.73
N LEU A 58 13.77 8.11 9.66
CA LEU A 58 12.65 8.96 10.11
C LEU A 58 12.07 9.89 9.04
N HIS A 59 12.72 10.00 7.88
CA HIS A 59 12.22 10.75 6.71
C HIS A 59 11.50 9.85 5.70
N ASP A 60 11.47 8.56 5.95
CA ASP A 60 10.79 7.56 5.13
C ASP A 60 9.30 7.49 5.54
N PRO A 61 8.34 7.82 4.65
CA PRO A 61 6.93 7.75 4.99
C PRO A 61 6.44 6.32 5.28
N ASP A 62 7.20 5.30 4.88
CA ASP A 62 6.88 3.90 5.12
C ASP A 62 7.46 3.39 6.45
N TYR A 63 8.36 4.14 7.09
CA TYR A 63 9.03 3.72 8.32
C TYR A 63 8.24 4.14 9.56
N HIS A 64 8.53 3.54 10.71
CA HIS A 64 7.92 3.93 11.98
C HIS A 64 8.42 5.32 12.44
N ASP A 65 7.69 5.95 13.33
CA ASP A 65 7.94 7.31 13.84
C ASP A 65 9.17 7.47 14.77
N GLY A 66 9.93 6.40 14.96
CA GLY A 66 11.09 6.36 15.87
C GLY A 66 10.73 6.09 17.33
N THR A 67 9.46 6.14 17.72
CA THR A 67 8.99 5.90 19.09
C THR A 67 8.38 4.52 19.28
N ASN A 68 7.69 4.00 18.26
CA ASN A 68 6.98 2.72 18.34
C ASN A 68 7.24 1.84 17.11
N ALA A 69 8.27 1.00 17.19
CA ALA A 69 8.62 0.03 16.16
C ALA A 69 7.83 -1.30 16.25
N SER A 70 6.83 -1.41 17.16
CA SER A 70 5.97 -2.59 17.20
C SER A 70 5.17 -2.72 15.92
N LEU A 71 4.83 -3.96 15.54
CA LEU A 71 4.08 -4.24 14.30
C LEU A 71 2.79 -3.41 14.20
N VAL A 72 2.03 -3.31 15.27
CA VAL A 72 0.76 -2.56 15.31
C VAL A 72 1.01 -1.04 15.29
N GLY A 73 2.00 -0.56 16.06
CA GLY A 73 2.35 0.86 16.09
C GLY A 73 2.82 1.35 14.73
N TRP A 74 3.70 0.59 14.08
CA TRP A 74 4.21 0.90 12.75
C TRP A 74 3.10 0.86 11.68
N TYR A 75 2.23 -0.17 11.70
CA TYR A 75 1.08 -0.20 10.80
C TYR A 75 0.14 0.99 10.98
N THR A 76 -0.10 1.40 12.22
CA THR A 76 -0.94 2.57 12.51
C THR A 76 -0.31 3.85 11.96
N HIS A 77 0.99 4.06 12.19
CA HIS A 77 1.72 5.19 11.63
C HIS A 77 1.65 5.19 10.09
N PHE A 78 1.96 4.05 9.47
CA PHE A 78 1.86 3.86 8.02
C PHE A 78 0.45 4.22 7.49
N MET A 79 -0.61 3.75 8.12
CA MET A 79 -1.97 4.08 7.70
C MET A 79 -2.28 5.57 7.83
N LEU A 80 -1.83 6.23 8.90
CA LEU A 80 -2.03 7.67 9.11
C LEU A 80 -1.29 8.52 8.07
N GLU A 81 -0.12 8.04 7.60
CA GLU A 81 0.63 8.69 6.53
C GLU A 81 -0.06 8.65 5.16
N TYR A 82 -0.82 7.59 4.89
CA TYR A 82 -1.38 7.35 3.56
C TYR A 82 -2.87 7.63 3.44
N VAL A 83 -3.65 7.40 4.50
CA VAL A 83 -5.11 7.53 4.47
C VAL A 83 -5.54 8.95 4.82
N THR A 84 -6.43 9.50 4.03
CA THR A 84 -7.01 10.84 4.24
C THR A 84 -8.49 10.76 4.62
N TRP A 85 -8.99 11.76 5.32
CA TRP A 85 -10.42 11.87 5.64
C TRP A 85 -11.30 11.83 4.39
N GLY A 86 -10.87 12.47 3.29
CA GLY A 86 -11.58 12.42 2.02
C GLY A 86 -11.71 11.00 1.45
N GLN A 87 -10.69 10.16 1.61
CA GLN A 87 -10.75 8.74 1.22
C GLN A 87 -11.72 7.96 2.11
N ILE A 88 -11.66 8.14 3.43
CA ILE A 88 -12.58 7.48 4.37
C ILE A 88 -14.02 7.83 4.02
N LEU A 89 -14.32 9.11 3.81
CA LEU A 89 -15.65 9.56 3.41
C LEU A 89 -16.05 9.00 2.04
N GLY A 90 -15.17 9.06 1.05
CA GLY A 90 -15.42 8.52 -0.29
C GLY A 90 -15.68 7.00 -0.27
N MET A 91 -14.89 6.24 0.48
CA MET A 91 -15.11 4.80 0.67
C MET A 91 -16.43 4.54 1.39
N GLY A 92 -16.80 5.36 2.38
CA GLY A 92 -18.11 5.31 3.03
C GLY A 92 -19.26 5.54 2.05
N VAL A 93 -19.14 6.53 1.16
CA VAL A 93 -20.14 6.79 0.10
C VAL A 93 -20.26 5.58 -0.83
N VAL A 94 -19.13 5.00 -1.28
CA VAL A 94 -19.15 3.79 -2.12
C VAL A 94 -19.83 2.63 -1.40
N PHE A 95 -19.50 2.40 -0.12
CA PHE A 95 -20.10 1.36 0.71
C PHE A 95 -21.63 1.51 0.78
N VAL A 96 -22.11 2.71 1.12
CA VAL A 96 -23.55 3.00 1.22
C VAL A 96 -24.23 2.87 -0.13
N SER A 97 -23.58 3.30 -1.21
CA SER A 97 -24.12 3.17 -2.57
C SER A 97 -24.28 1.70 -2.99
N LEU A 98 -23.31 0.86 -2.74
CA LEU A 98 -23.41 -0.59 -3.01
C LEU A 98 -24.55 -1.22 -2.20
N TRP A 99 -24.64 -0.88 -0.92
CA TRP A 99 -25.68 -1.43 -0.05
C TRP A 99 -27.09 -0.91 -0.39
N LYS A 100 -27.26 0.42 -0.45
CA LYS A 100 -28.60 1.03 -0.54
C LYS A 100 -29.08 1.29 -1.95
N LEU A 101 -28.18 1.69 -2.89
CA LEU A 101 -28.57 2.04 -4.24
C LEU A 101 -28.50 0.82 -5.18
N ALA A 102 -27.43 0.02 -5.08
CA ALA A 102 -27.29 -1.20 -5.87
C ALA A 102 -28.02 -2.41 -5.26
N GLY A 103 -28.57 -2.29 -4.04
CA GLY A 103 -29.33 -3.37 -3.38
C GLY A 103 -28.48 -4.57 -2.95
N ALA A 104 -27.15 -4.44 -2.91
CA ALA A 104 -26.30 -5.54 -2.49
C ALA A 104 -26.53 -5.86 -1.00
N PRO A 105 -26.65 -7.16 -0.61
CA PRO A 105 -26.69 -7.53 0.81
C PRO A 105 -25.48 -6.96 1.57
N ILE A 106 -25.71 -6.40 2.74
CA ILE A 106 -24.65 -5.74 3.52
C ILE A 106 -23.50 -6.70 3.83
N GLU A 107 -23.80 -7.97 4.09
CA GLU A 107 -22.83 -9.03 4.35
C GLU A 107 -21.90 -9.21 3.15
N ASN A 108 -22.42 -9.15 1.94
CA ASN A 108 -21.64 -9.25 0.72
C ASN A 108 -20.72 -8.03 0.53
N VAL A 109 -21.22 -6.83 0.82
CA VAL A 109 -20.40 -5.62 0.76
C VAL A 109 -19.26 -5.68 1.79
N ILE A 110 -19.52 -6.16 3.00
CA ILE A 110 -18.49 -6.35 4.02
C ILE A 110 -17.49 -7.43 3.58
N LEU A 111 -17.96 -8.64 3.23
CA LEU A 111 -17.10 -9.80 3.00
C LEU A 111 -16.31 -9.72 1.69
N PHE A 112 -16.87 -9.14 0.64
CA PHE A 112 -16.27 -9.17 -0.70
C PHE A 112 -15.70 -7.82 -1.16
N TRP A 113 -16.00 -6.73 -0.46
CA TRP A 113 -15.47 -5.42 -0.81
C TRP A 113 -14.65 -4.79 0.33
N ALA A 114 -15.21 -4.60 1.53
CA ALA A 114 -14.51 -3.89 2.61
C ALA A 114 -13.40 -4.74 3.25
N LEU A 115 -13.71 -5.96 3.65
CA LEU A 115 -12.75 -6.84 4.32
C LEU A 115 -11.53 -7.18 3.46
N PRO A 116 -11.66 -7.54 2.15
CA PRO A 116 -10.50 -7.78 1.31
C PRO A 116 -9.62 -6.55 1.10
N ALA A 117 -10.20 -5.34 1.06
CA ALA A 117 -9.41 -4.11 0.97
C ALA A 117 -8.55 -3.91 2.23
N ILE A 118 -9.14 -4.08 3.43
CA ILE A 118 -8.43 -3.97 4.71
C ILE A 118 -7.34 -5.04 4.83
N LEU A 119 -7.66 -6.29 4.53
CA LEU A 119 -6.67 -7.39 4.59
C LEU A 119 -5.53 -7.17 3.59
N SER A 120 -5.81 -6.58 2.44
CA SER A 120 -4.79 -6.25 1.45
C SER A 120 -3.84 -5.14 1.93
N THR A 121 -4.33 -4.09 2.63
CA THR A 121 -3.43 -3.08 3.20
C THR A 121 -2.49 -3.70 4.24
N TRP A 122 -3.01 -4.59 5.07
CA TRP A 122 -2.21 -5.33 6.04
C TRP A 122 -1.16 -6.23 5.38
N GLN A 123 -1.56 -6.98 4.35
CA GLN A 123 -0.65 -7.82 3.58
C GLN A 123 0.47 -7.02 2.92
N LEU A 124 0.12 -5.91 2.25
CA LEU A 124 1.09 -5.03 1.59
C LEU A 124 2.06 -4.41 2.60
N PHE A 125 1.55 -3.91 3.71
CA PHE A 125 2.39 -3.38 4.79
C PHE A 125 3.33 -4.46 5.35
N TYR A 126 2.81 -5.62 5.72
CA TYR A 126 3.60 -6.65 6.37
C TYR A 126 4.73 -7.19 5.48
N PHE A 127 4.41 -7.55 4.23
CA PHE A 127 5.39 -8.14 3.31
C PHE A 127 6.20 -7.09 2.54
N GLY A 128 5.63 -5.93 2.24
CA GLY A 128 6.29 -4.89 1.46
C GLY A 128 7.07 -3.87 2.29
N THR A 129 6.68 -3.65 3.54
CA THR A 129 7.29 -2.63 4.41
C THR A 129 7.92 -3.23 5.66
N TYR A 130 7.12 -3.85 6.52
CA TYR A 130 7.58 -4.29 7.83
C TYR A 130 8.69 -5.35 7.77
N LEU A 131 8.48 -6.45 7.05
CA LEU A 131 9.48 -7.51 6.97
C LEU A 131 10.79 -7.07 6.31
N PRO A 132 10.77 -6.37 5.15
CA PRO A 132 12.00 -5.92 4.52
C PRO A 132 12.77 -4.90 5.37
N HIS A 133 12.08 -3.97 6.02
CA HIS A 133 12.69 -2.84 6.73
C HIS A 133 12.74 -2.99 8.26
N HIS A 134 12.39 -4.15 8.79
CA HIS A 134 12.62 -4.45 10.21
C HIS A 134 14.11 -4.68 10.44
N GLU A 135 14.75 -3.79 11.22
CA GLU A 135 16.18 -3.78 11.41
C GLU A 135 16.69 -5.10 12.00
N PRO A 136 17.65 -5.77 11.33
CA PRO A 136 18.26 -6.97 11.87
C PRO A 136 19.14 -6.63 13.08
N ALA A 137 19.35 -7.56 14.00
CA ALA A 137 20.22 -7.37 15.17
C ALA A 137 21.66 -6.97 14.80
N ALA A 138 22.15 -7.35 13.62
CA ALA A 138 23.45 -6.99 13.07
C ALA A 138 23.46 -5.66 12.29
N GLY A 139 22.34 -4.92 12.27
CA GLY A 139 22.17 -3.74 11.44
C GLY A 139 21.95 -4.06 9.96
N TYR A 140 21.73 -3.02 9.15
CA TYR A 140 21.60 -3.16 7.69
C TYR A 140 22.98 -3.24 7.03
N ASN A 141 23.11 -4.11 6.05
CA ASN A 141 24.34 -4.34 5.28
C ASN A 141 24.27 -3.79 3.84
N ASN A 142 23.21 -3.09 3.48
CA ASN A 142 23.02 -2.53 2.15
C ASN A 142 22.40 -1.12 2.19
N LEU A 143 22.54 -0.38 1.08
CA LEU A 143 22.04 0.99 0.95
C LEU A 143 20.51 1.09 0.98
N HIS A 144 19.82 0.04 0.61
CA HIS A 144 18.34 0.00 0.60
C HIS A 144 17.76 -0.27 1.99
N ARG A 145 18.61 -0.54 2.99
CA ARG A 145 18.17 -0.91 4.35
C ARG A 145 17.03 -1.91 4.33
N ALA A 146 17.14 -2.89 3.46
CA ALA A 146 16.19 -3.95 3.29
C ALA A 146 16.87 -5.31 3.37
N ARG A 147 16.18 -6.26 3.98
CA ARG A 147 16.61 -7.66 4.00
C ARG A 147 15.81 -8.48 3.01
N SER A 148 16.46 -9.49 2.42
CA SER A 148 15.73 -10.49 1.62
C SER A 148 14.93 -11.39 2.55
N ASN A 149 13.67 -11.63 2.19
CA ASN A 149 12.86 -12.61 2.88
C ASN A 149 13.27 -14.01 2.39
N ALA A 150 13.88 -14.82 3.26
CA ALA A 150 14.22 -16.18 2.95
C ALA A 150 12.98 -17.07 3.09
N TYR A 151 12.20 -17.18 2.04
CA TYR A 151 11.08 -18.13 2.00
C TYR A 151 11.55 -19.51 1.55
N PRO A 152 10.91 -20.59 2.05
CA PRO A 152 11.09 -21.93 1.49
C PRO A 152 10.75 -21.92 -0.01
N ARG A 153 11.46 -22.71 -0.82
CA ARG A 153 11.28 -22.77 -2.29
C ARG A 153 9.85 -23.06 -2.76
N TRP A 154 9.02 -23.66 -1.91
CA TRP A 154 7.61 -23.93 -2.22
C TRP A 154 6.69 -22.73 -1.99
N LEU A 155 7.20 -21.63 -1.41
CA LEU A 155 6.47 -20.39 -1.15
C LEU A 155 7.01 -19.22 -1.96
N SER A 156 8.09 -19.38 -2.72
CA SER A 156 8.74 -18.34 -3.53
C SER A 156 8.32 -18.40 -5.00
#